data_21e4b507ae6fd93d8d05c1e191e2d090
#
_entry.id   21e4b507ae6fd93d8d05c1e191e2d090
#
_cell.length_a   1.000
_cell.length_b   1.000
_cell.length_c   1.000
_cell.angle_alpha   90.00
_cell.angle_beta   90.00
_cell.angle_gamma   90.00
#
_symmetry.space_group_name_H-M   'P 1'
#
loop_
_entity.id
_entity.type
_entity.pdbx_description
1 polymer ?
#
loop_
_entity_poly.entity_id
_entity_poly.type
_entity_poly.pdbx_seq_one_letter_code
_entity_poly.pdbx_strand_id
1 'polypeptide(L)'
;MQARAAAGGLALAFTPGFNVANIGAVADRVSQAYGVGLGVVGLFTTALFVTHAAMQVPVGRLCDRFGARLVGGGGLLVVAAASAAAGLGPREAWFAIAMRFVAGFGTAGAFVGGSDYVRATIGTPVALGWYGAVSMAGGGLALALVPLWGSFRAPFLLSAIVAAAGAVLVAFAPRERMRVQAARELPSVLDRRLLPLAAMHAASFGLSVVIGNWIVTLLERDGGDSSRVAGIVGGLVLFVGVVSRPLGGRLIDRPRLIAASLVVGGAAVGALAIAKPLPFVIVAAAVAGLAAGIPFAPSFAGASRLRPDAPGAAVGAVNMVAAVVILVGTPLLGLAFSLPGGGRVGFLVVAALWAATAAVVRKAA
;
A
#
# COMPACT_ATOMS: atom_id res chain seq x y z
N MET A 1 -0.44 -22.16 -17.83
CA MET A 1 0.15 -22.11 -16.48
C MET A 1 0.46 -20.70 -16.06
N GLN A 2 1.15 -19.89 -16.85
CA GLN A 2 1.50 -18.49 -16.51
C GLN A 2 0.29 -17.58 -16.25
N ALA A 3 -0.78 -17.66 -17.07
CA ALA A 3 -1.99 -16.85 -16.87
C ALA A 3 -2.68 -17.09 -15.51
N ARG A 4 -2.74 -18.37 -15.07
CA ARG A 4 -3.30 -18.70 -13.75
C ARG A 4 -2.42 -18.23 -12.60
N ALA A 5 -1.09 -18.28 -12.76
CA ALA A 5 -0.16 -17.72 -11.79
C ALA A 5 -0.30 -16.19 -11.68
N ALA A 6 -0.41 -15.52 -12.83
CA ALA A 6 -0.65 -14.09 -12.86
C ALA A 6 -1.98 -13.73 -12.16
N ALA A 7 -3.08 -14.42 -12.51
CA ALA A 7 -4.39 -14.17 -11.90
C ALA A 7 -4.37 -14.33 -10.37
N GLY A 8 -3.73 -15.40 -9.85
CA GLY A 8 -3.56 -15.59 -8.41
C GLY A 8 -2.74 -14.49 -7.75
N GLY A 9 -1.60 -14.12 -8.37
CA GLY A 9 -0.74 -13.05 -7.86
C GLY A 9 -1.45 -11.68 -7.86
N LEU A 10 -2.20 -11.36 -8.92
CA LEU A 10 -2.95 -10.12 -9.02
C LEU A 10 -4.11 -10.05 -8.00
N ALA A 11 -4.79 -11.17 -7.74
CA ALA A 11 -5.83 -11.24 -6.72
C ALA A 11 -5.26 -10.97 -5.32
N LEU A 12 -4.06 -11.49 -5.03
CA LEU A 12 -3.33 -11.25 -3.79
C LEU A 12 -2.87 -9.79 -3.64
N ALA A 13 -2.65 -9.07 -4.75
CA ALA A 13 -2.33 -7.65 -4.75
C ALA A 13 -3.56 -6.76 -4.58
N PHE A 14 -4.63 -7.06 -5.31
CA PHE A 14 -5.83 -6.24 -5.41
C PHE A 14 -6.55 -6.08 -4.08
N THR A 15 -6.76 -7.20 -3.39
CA THR A 15 -7.55 -7.23 -2.14
C THR A 15 -6.97 -6.35 -1.02
N PRO A 16 -5.67 -6.42 -0.68
CA PRO A 16 -5.09 -5.49 0.30
C PRO A 16 -5.25 -4.03 -0.12
N GLY A 17 -4.97 -3.71 -1.40
CA GLY A 17 -5.15 -2.36 -1.94
C GLY A 17 -6.58 -1.84 -1.78
N PHE A 18 -7.58 -2.65 -2.12
CA PHE A 18 -8.99 -2.33 -1.95
C PHE A 18 -9.34 -2.02 -0.48
N ASN A 19 -8.80 -2.81 0.45
CA ASN A 19 -9.07 -2.66 1.87
C ASN A 19 -8.42 -1.43 2.51
N VAL A 20 -7.37 -0.89 1.93
CA VAL A 20 -6.68 0.31 2.45
C VAL A 20 -7.52 1.57 2.27
N ALA A 21 -8.22 1.71 1.14
CA ALA A 21 -8.90 2.95 0.76
C ALA A 21 -10.43 2.91 0.95
N ASN A 22 -11.02 1.75 1.15
CA ASN A 22 -12.47 1.53 1.10
C ASN A 22 -13.28 2.31 2.15
N ILE A 23 -12.75 2.46 3.38
CA ILE A 23 -13.45 3.20 4.46
C ILE A 23 -13.42 4.70 4.18
N GLY A 24 -12.28 5.24 3.76
CA GLY A 24 -12.14 6.66 3.43
C GLY A 24 -13.11 7.13 2.34
N ALA A 25 -13.47 6.24 1.41
CA ALA A 25 -14.43 6.51 0.35
C ALA A 25 -15.83 6.91 0.84
N VAL A 26 -16.20 6.51 2.07
CA VAL A 26 -17.55 6.72 2.65
C VAL A 26 -17.47 7.12 4.13
N ALA A 27 -16.41 7.84 4.51
CA ALA A 27 -16.12 8.18 5.90
C ALA A 27 -17.30 8.86 6.62
N ASP A 28 -17.97 9.82 5.98
CA ASP A 28 -19.12 10.52 6.56
C ASP A 28 -20.31 9.59 6.80
N ARG A 29 -20.58 8.67 5.87
CA ARG A 29 -21.65 7.67 6.03
C ARG A 29 -21.35 6.71 7.17
N VAL A 30 -20.08 6.31 7.33
CA VAL A 30 -19.62 5.47 8.43
C VAL A 30 -19.75 6.23 9.76
N SER A 31 -19.33 7.49 9.80
CA SER A 31 -19.49 8.40 10.94
C SER A 31 -20.93 8.49 11.39
N GLN A 32 -21.84 8.84 10.49
CA GLN A 32 -23.27 8.97 10.76
C GLN A 32 -23.90 7.64 11.19
N ALA A 33 -23.55 6.55 10.50
CA ALA A 33 -24.13 5.24 10.77
C ALA A 33 -23.78 4.71 12.16
N TYR A 34 -22.56 4.93 12.63
CA TYR A 34 -22.11 4.49 13.94
C TYR A 34 -22.27 5.54 15.04
N GLY A 35 -22.68 6.78 14.70
CA GLY A 35 -22.80 7.88 15.67
C GLY A 35 -21.47 8.31 16.26
N VAL A 36 -20.36 8.26 15.48
CA VAL A 36 -19.00 8.55 15.95
C VAL A 36 -18.37 9.67 15.15
N GLY A 37 -17.42 10.38 15.73
CA GLY A 37 -16.67 11.41 15.01
C GLY A 37 -15.69 10.82 14.00
N LEU A 38 -15.26 11.65 13.01
CA LEU A 38 -14.31 11.24 11.95
C LEU A 38 -12.98 10.72 12.50
N GLY A 39 -12.53 11.20 13.67
CA GLY A 39 -11.36 10.67 14.36
C GLY A 39 -11.50 9.18 14.68
N VAL A 40 -12.69 8.75 15.14
CA VAL A 40 -12.98 7.32 15.38
C VAL A 40 -13.07 6.55 14.06
N VAL A 41 -13.63 7.17 13.00
CA VAL A 41 -13.61 6.55 11.65
C VAL A 41 -12.17 6.30 11.18
N GLY A 42 -11.24 7.19 11.49
CA GLY A 42 -9.81 6.98 11.23
C GLY A 42 -9.25 5.71 11.88
N LEU A 43 -9.76 5.32 13.06
CA LEU A 43 -9.32 4.11 13.75
C LEU A 43 -9.63 2.82 12.98
N PHE A 44 -10.61 2.81 12.07
CA PHE A 44 -10.87 1.65 11.21
C PHE A 44 -9.67 1.34 10.32
N THR A 45 -9.01 2.36 9.78
CA THR A 45 -7.80 2.21 8.97
C THR A 45 -6.59 1.93 9.86
N THR A 46 -6.43 2.64 10.96
CA THR A 46 -5.35 2.43 11.93
C THR A 46 -5.35 1.00 12.46
N ALA A 47 -6.50 0.46 12.87
CA ALA A 47 -6.63 -0.90 13.38
C ALA A 47 -6.15 -1.95 12.36
N LEU A 48 -6.51 -1.78 11.08
CA LEU A 48 -6.01 -2.66 10.02
C LEU A 48 -4.49 -2.52 9.86
N PHE A 49 -3.95 -1.30 9.85
CA PHE A 49 -2.52 -1.09 9.63
C PHE A 49 -1.65 -1.51 10.80
N VAL A 50 -2.13 -1.47 12.05
CA VAL A 50 -1.38 -1.97 13.22
C VAL A 50 -1.02 -3.44 13.02
N THR A 51 -1.99 -4.30 12.73
CA THR A 51 -1.73 -5.73 12.50
C THR A 51 -1.07 -6.00 11.16
N HIS A 52 -1.43 -5.28 10.11
CA HIS A 52 -0.77 -5.36 8.81
C HIS A 52 0.74 -5.10 8.95
N ALA A 53 1.16 -4.05 9.65
CA ALA A 53 2.56 -3.72 9.86
C ALA A 53 3.27 -4.75 10.75
N ALA A 54 2.66 -5.13 11.88
CA ALA A 54 3.25 -6.09 12.82
C ALA A 54 3.48 -7.47 12.20
N MET A 55 2.60 -7.86 11.27
CA MET A 55 2.64 -9.19 10.64
C MET A 55 3.51 -9.30 9.40
N GLN A 56 4.11 -8.22 8.90
CA GLN A 56 4.90 -8.24 7.67
C GLN A 56 6.01 -9.29 7.70
N VAL A 57 6.81 -9.29 8.77
CA VAL A 57 7.91 -10.25 8.94
C VAL A 57 7.44 -11.64 9.31
N PRO A 58 6.55 -11.83 10.32
CA PRO A 58 5.99 -13.13 10.61
C PRO A 58 5.37 -13.81 9.40
N VAL A 59 4.59 -13.09 8.60
CA VAL A 59 4.01 -13.61 7.36
C VAL A 59 5.07 -13.99 6.34
N GLY A 60 6.10 -13.17 6.16
CA GLY A 60 7.23 -13.50 5.28
C GLY A 60 7.86 -14.85 5.66
N ARG A 61 8.08 -15.09 6.95
CA ARG A 61 8.59 -16.38 7.46
C ARG A 61 7.62 -17.55 7.24
N LEU A 62 6.32 -17.28 7.37
CA LEU A 62 5.30 -18.28 7.05
C LEU A 62 5.33 -18.63 5.57
N CYS A 63 5.53 -17.63 4.68
CA CYS A 63 5.70 -17.87 3.25
C CYS A 63 6.94 -18.73 2.95
N ASP A 64 8.06 -18.44 3.58
CA ASP A 64 9.30 -19.19 3.43
C ASP A 64 9.13 -20.66 3.90
N ARG A 65 8.28 -20.91 4.90
CA ARG A 65 8.03 -22.24 5.50
C ARG A 65 6.92 -23.04 4.83
N PHE A 66 5.79 -22.41 4.56
CA PHE A 66 4.56 -23.09 4.13
C PHE A 66 4.20 -22.80 2.66
N GLY A 67 4.91 -21.87 2.01
CA GLY A 67 4.63 -21.42 0.66
C GLY A 67 3.70 -20.20 0.61
N ALA A 68 4.05 -19.32 -0.30
CA ALA A 68 3.42 -18.02 -0.46
C ALA A 68 1.94 -18.11 -0.88
N ARG A 69 1.59 -19.09 -1.74
CA ARG A 69 0.21 -19.33 -2.17
C ARG A 69 -0.70 -19.69 -1.00
N LEU A 70 -0.26 -20.59 -0.13
CA LEU A 70 -1.06 -21.03 1.02
C LEU A 70 -1.26 -19.90 2.02
N VAL A 71 -0.18 -19.19 2.35
CA VAL A 71 -0.21 -18.06 3.30
C VAL A 71 -1.04 -16.90 2.73
N GLY A 72 -0.83 -16.56 1.47
CA GLY A 72 -1.59 -15.50 0.80
C GLY A 72 -3.07 -15.83 0.67
N GLY A 73 -3.41 -17.05 0.24
CA GLY A 73 -4.80 -17.53 0.15
C GLY A 73 -5.50 -17.57 1.50
N GLY A 74 -4.82 -18.08 2.55
CA GLY A 74 -5.30 -18.03 3.92
C GLY A 74 -5.55 -16.60 4.41
N GLY A 75 -4.65 -15.67 4.06
CA GLY A 75 -4.81 -14.24 4.33
C GLY A 75 -6.09 -13.68 3.70
N LEU A 76 -6.39 -14.02 2.43
CA LEU A 76 -7.64 -13.61 1.79
C LEU A 76 -8.89 -14.15 2.49
N LEU A 77 -8.85 -15.39 2.98
CA LEU A 77 -9.97 -15.96 3.75
C LEU A 77 -10.18 -15.21 5.08
N VAL A 78 -9.09 -14.83 5.76
CA VAL A 78 -9.18 -14.00 6.98
C VAL A 78 -9.79 -12.64 6.66
N VAL A 79 -9.38 -11.98 5.56
CA VAL A 79 -10.00 -10.72 5.13
C VAL A 79 -11.47 -10.90 4.83
N ALA A 80 -11.85 -11.96 4.10
CA ALA A 80 -13.22 -12.23 3.74
C ALA A 80 -14.11 -12.44 4.99
N ALA A 81 -13.67 -13.28 5.91
CA ALA A 81 -14.41 -13.58 7.13
C ALA A 81 -14.55 -12.36 8.05
N ALA A 82 -13.45 -11.64 8.32
CA ALA A 82 -13.47 -10.46 9.17
C ALA A 82 -14.32 -9.33 8.55
N SER A 83 -14.20 -9.12 7.23
CA SER A 83 -15.00 -8.11 6.53
C SER A 83 -16.48 -8.49 6.48
N ALA A 84 -16.83 -9.75 6.26
CA ALA A 84 -18.21 -10.23 6.33
C ALA A 84 -18.78 -10.03 7.75
N ALA A 85 -18.01 -10.39 8.79
CA ALA A 85 -18.42 -10.16 10.18
C ALA A 85 -18.66 -8.67 10.48
N ALA A 86 -17.80 -7.77 10.01
CA ALA A 86 -17.99 -6.32 10.17
C ALA A 86 -19.24 -5.80 9.43
N GLY A 87 -19.52 -6.34 8.24
CA GLY A 87 -20.66 -5.90 7.42
C GLY A 87 -22.02 -6.47 7.84
N LEU A 88 -22.04 -7.68 8.38
CA LEU A 88 -23.27 -8.40 8.78
C LEU A 88 -23.53 -8.37 10.28
N GLY A 89 -22.50 -8.09 11.07
CA GLY A 89 -22.56 -8.10 12.53
C GLY A 89 -23.23 -6.88 13.16
N PRO A 90 -23.06 -6.72 14.48
CA PRO A 90 -23.62 -5.61 15.24
C PRO A 90 -23.22 -4.24 14.67
N ARG A 91 -24.17 -3.29 14.75
CA ARG A 91 -23.92 -1.90 14.34
C ARG A 91 -23.20 -1.13 15.47
N GLU A 92 -22.01 -1.58 15.78
CA GLU A 92 -21.15 -1.01 16.82
C GLU A 92 -19.78 -0.70 16.23
N ALA A 93 -19.31 0.55 16.41
CA ALA A 93 -18.05 1.01 15.82
C ALA A 93 -16.86 0.14 16.31
N TRP A 94 -16.82 -0.17 17.61
CA TRP A 94 -15.72 -0.94 18.20
C TRP A 94 -15.67 -2.39 17.70
N PHE A 95 -16.84 -3.01 17.47
CA PHE A 95 -16.89 -4.33 16.84
C PHE A 95 -16.31 -4.28 15.42
N ALA A 96 -16.73 -3.32 14.61
CA ALA A 96 -16.22 -3.17 13.25
C ALA A 96 -14.72 -2.81 13.23
N ILE A 97 -14.24 -1.98 14.16
CA ILE A 97 -12.81 -1.68 14.35
C ILE A 97 -12.04 -2.96 14.73
N ALA A 98 -12.56 -3.79 15.63
CA ALA A 98 -11.95 -5.07 15.98
C ALA A 98 -11.87 -6.01 14.78
N MET A 99 -12.89 -6.06 13.93
CA MET A 99 -12.87 -6.84 12.69
C MET A 99 -11.86 -6.29 11.68
N ARG A 100 -11.67 -4.97 11.62
CA ARG A 100 -10.60 -4.36 10.81
C ARG A 100 -9.21 -4.74 11.31
N PHE A 101 -9.02 -4.79 12.63
CA PHE A 101 -7.79 -5.30 13.23
C PHE A 101 -7.52 -6.76 12.82
N VAL A 102 -8.54 -7.63 12.85
CA VAL A 102 -8.42 -9.02 12.36
C VAL A 102 -8.14 -9.05 10.85
N ALA A 103 -8.80 -8.23 10.05
CA ALA A 103 -8.57 -8.15 8.61
C ALA A 103 -7.12 -7.75 8.27
N GLY A 104 -6.45 -6.97 9.14
CA GLY A 104 -5.06 -6.58 8.97
C GLY A 104 -4.07 -7.76 8.95
N PHE A 105 -4.31 -8.82 9.72
CA PHE A 105 -3.54 -10.08 9.61
C PHE A 105 -3.67 -10.68 8.21
N GLY A 106 -4.89 -10.71 7.69
CA GLY A 106 -5.18 -11.24 6.37
C GLY A 106 -4.59 -10.40 5.24
N THR A 107 -4.67 -9.06 5.34
CA THR A 107 -4.08 -8.18 4.33
C THR A 107 -2.55 -8.26 4.30
N ALA A 108 -1.89 -8.46 5.45
CA ALA A 108 -0.46 -8.74 5.50
C ALA A 108 -0.14 -10.07 4.81
N GLY A 109 -0.91 -11.12 5.12
CA GLY A 109 -0.81 -12.44 4.49
C GLY A 109 -0.93 -12.38 2.98
N ALA A 110 -1.94 -11.69 2.48
CA ALA A 110 -2.17 -11.53 1.05
C ALA A 110 -1.07 -10.69 0.38
N PHE A 111 -0.63 -9.57 1.00
CA PHE A 111 0.33 -8.66 0.38
C PHE A 111 1.74 -9.24 0.33
N VAL A 112 2.27 -9.75 1.44
CA VAL A 112 3.62 -10.36 1.45
C VAL A 112 3.61 -11.67 0.69
N GLY A 113 2.61 -12.54 0.96
CA GLY A 113 2.46 -13.80 0.24
C GLY A 113 2.28 -13.62 -1.26
N GLY A 114 1.52 -12.61 -1.69
CA GLY A 114 1.33 -12.33 -3.10
C GLY A 114 2.60 -11.88 -3.81
N SER A 115 3.39 -10.99 -3.19
CA SER A 115 4.65 -10.55 -3.77
C SER A 115 5.66 -11.70 -3.89
N ASP A 116 5.74 -12.56 -2.86
CA ASP A 116 6.60 -13.73 -2.88
C ASP A 116 6.11 -14.79 -3.89
N TYR A 117 4.80 -14.98 -3.99
CA TYR A 117 4.20 -15.87 -4.98
C TYR A 117 4.54 -15.43 -6.42
N VAL A 118 4.38 -14.14 -6.74
CA VAL A 118 4.74 -13.59 -8.06
C VAL A 118 6.23 -13.75 -8.34
N ARG A 119 7.08 -13.49 -7.33
CA ARG A 119 8.51 -13.73 -7.41
C ARG A 119 8.83 -15.20 -7.71
N ALA A 120 8.20 -16.12 -7.01
CA ALA A 120 8.48 -17.55 -7.12
C ALA A 120 7.95 -18.19 -8.40
N THR A 121 6.84 -17.67 -8.96
CA THR A 121 6.16 -18.26 -10.13
C THR A 121 6.49 -17.57 -11.44
N ILE A 122 6.70 -16.25 -11.43
CA ILE A 122 6.98 -15.45 -12.64
C ILE A 122 8.43 -14.96 -12.64
N GLY A 123 8.94 -14.50 -11.50
CA GLY A 123 10.36 -14.26 -11.26
C GLY A 123 10.93 -12.99 -11.88
N THR A 124 10.14 -12.15 -12.55
CA THR A 124 10.65 -10.92 -13.17
C THR A 124 10.37 -9.68 -12.32
N PRO A 125 11.30 -8.69 -12.27
CA PRO A 125 11.05 -7.42 -11.56
C PRO A 125 9.84 -6.66 -12.12
N VAL A 126 9.58 -6.77 -13.42
CA VAL A 126 8.40 -6.18 -14.06
C VAL A 126 7.10 -6.79 -13.52
N ALA A 127 7.06 -8.09 -13.28
CA ALA A 127 5.91 -8.75 -12.67
C ALA A 127 5.65 -8.26 -11.24
N LEU A 128 6.69 -7.99 -10.45
CA LEU A 128 6.56 -7.33 -9.14
C LEU A 128 6.04 -5.90 -9.27
N GLY A 129 6.44 -5.19 -10.32
CA GLY A 129 5.88 -3.88 -10.66
C GLY A 129 4.38 -3.94 -10.94
N TRP A 130 3.94 -4.91 -11.77
CA TRP A 130 2.51 -5.14 -12.02
C TRP A 130 1.74 -5.56 -10.76
N TYR A 131 2.35 -6.37 -9.91
CA TYR A 131 1.81 -6.72 -8.60
C TYR A 131 1.49 -5.46 -7.78
N GLY A 132 2.46 -4.55 -7.66
CA GLY A 132 2.27 -3.29 -6.97
C GLY A 132 1.26 -2.36 -7.65
N ALA A 133 1.23 -2.33 -8.98
CA ALA A 133 0.28 -1.56 -9.78
C ALA A 133 -1.17 -1.98 -9.51
N VAL A 134 -1.43 -3.28 -9.48
CA VAL A 134 -2.77 -3.83 -9.19
C VAL A 134 -3.19 -3.58 -7.74
N SER A 135 -2.26 -3.57 -6.80
CA SER A 135 -2.58 -3.14 -5.43
C SER A 135 -3.06 -1.69 -5.38
N MET A 136 -2.41 -0.77 -6.11
CA MET A 136 -2.90 0.62 -6.21
C MET A 136 -4.24 0.73 -6.94
N ALA A 137 -4.43 -0.04 -8.02
CA ALA A 137 -5.70 -0.09 -8.73
C ALA A 137 -6.85 -0.58 -7.82
N GLY A 138 -6.57 -1.54 -6.93
CA GLY A 138 -7.53 -1.98 -5.90
C GLY A 138 -8.00 -0.82 -5.02
N GLY A 139 -7.07 0.00 -4.52
CA GLY A 139 -7.40 1.21 -3.75
C GLY A 139 -8.18 2.24 -4.55
N GLY A 140 -7.76 2.51 -5.78
CA GLY A 140 -8.47 3.44 -6.68
C GLY A 140 -9.90 2.98 -7.00
N LEU A 141 -10.09 1.69 -7.26
CA LEU A 141 -11.42 1.12 -7.48
C LEU A 141 -12.28 1.12 -6.22
N ALA A 142 -11.69 0.94 -5.04
CA ALA A 142 -12.44 1.09 -3.79
C ALA A 142 -13.01 2.51 -3.65
N LEU A 143 -12.20 3.54 -3.92
CA LEU A 143 -12.64 4.93 -3.89
C LEU A 143 -13.76 5.23 -4.89
N ALA A 144 -13.71 4.61 -6.06
CA ALA A 144 -14.71 4.81 -7.12
C ALA A 144 -16.01 4.02 -6.89
N LEU A 145 -15.91 2.77 -6.44
CA LEU A 145 -17.06 1.84 -6.43
C LEU A 145 -17.81 1.83 -5.11
N VAL A 146 -17.11 1.92 -3.97
CA VAL A 146 -17.75 1.82 -2.65
C VAL A 146 -18.85 2.87 -2.43
N PRO A 147 -18.67 4.15 -2.83
CA PRO A 147 -19.71 5.16 -2.67
C PRO A 147 -21.01 4.88 -3.44
N LEU A 148 -20.92 4.15 -4.57
CA LEU A 148 -22.08 3.87 -5.44
C LEU A 148 -23.14 2.99 -4.79
N TRP A 149 -22.75 2.20 -3.78
CA TRP A 149 -23.67 1.29 -3.08
C TRP A 149 -24.54 1.99 -2.01
N GLY A 150 -24.30 3.26 -1.72
CA GLY A 150 -25.14 4.07 -0.84
C GLY A 150 -25.21 3.63 0.63
N SER A 151 -24.48 2.59 1.04
CA SER A 151 -24.55 1.98 2.36
C SER A 151 -23.24 2.09 3.13
N PHE A 152 -23.30 2.36 4.44
CA PHE A 152 -22.14 2.31 5.33
C PHE A 152 -21.53 0.90 5.45
N ARG A 153 -22.30 -0.14 5.11
CA ARG A 153 -21.85 -1.55 5.08
C ARG A 153 -21.09 -1.90 3.81
N ALA A 154 -21.20 -1.09 2.77
CA ALA A 154 -20.57 -1.36 1.47
C ALA A 154 -19.05 -1.61 1.55
N PRO A 155 -18.23 -0.82 2.28
CA PRO A 155 -16.81 -1.06 2.35
C PRO A 155 -16.46 -2.45 2.93
N PHE A 156 -17.25 -2.94 3.85
CA PHE A 156 -17.04 -4.25 4.46
C PHE A 156 -17.51 -5.39 3.55
N LEU A 157 -18.75 -5.32 3.05
CA LEU A 157 -19.33 -6.39 2.22
C LEU A 157 -18.60 -6.53 0.88
N LEU A 158 -18.26 -5.43 0.22
CA LEU A 158 -17.47 -5.47 -1.01
C LEU A 158 -16.06 -6.04 -0.75
N SER A 159 -15.44 -5.70 0.38
CA SER A 159 -14.16 -6.30 0.78
C SER A 159 -14.27 -7.80 0.98
N ALA A 160 -15.34 -8.27 1.62
CA ALA A 160 -15.60 -9.69 1.81
C ALA A 160 -15.74 -10.42 0.46
N ILE A 161 -16.52 -9.87 -0.46
CA ILE A 161 -16.73 -10.43 -1.81
C ILE A 161 -15.41 -10.46 -2.60
N VAL A 162 -14.69 -9.35 -2.63
CA VAL A 162 -13.40 -9.23 -3.34
C VAL A 162 -12.39 -10.23 -2.77
N ALA A 163 -12.29 -10.35 -1.44
CA ALA A 163 -11.36 -11.26 -0.81
C ALA A 163 -11.75 -12.74 -1.03
N ALA A 164 -13.03 -13.08 -0.97
CA ALA A 164 -13.51 -14.43 -1.25
C ALA A 164 -13.26 -14.81 -2.72
N ALA A 165 -13.59 -13.94 -3.67
CA ALA A 165 -13.30 -14.15 -5.08
C ALA A 165 -11.80 -14.31 -5.33
N GLY A 166 -10.97 -13.48 -4.69
CA GLY A 166 -9.52 -13.58 -4.73
C GLY A 166 -9.01 -14.91 -4.18
N ALA A 167 -9.56 -15.40 -3.05
CA ALA A 167 -9.20 -16.71 -2.49
C ALA A 167 -9.51 -17.85 -3.45
N VAL A 168 -10.66 -17.80 -4.14
CA VAL A 168 -11.02 -18.77 -5.17
C VAL A 168 -10.00 -18.75 -6.33
N LEU A 169 -9.63 -17.57 -6.84
CA LEU A 169 -8.61 -17.46 -7.89
C LEU A 169 -7.26 -18.02 -7.45
N VAL A 170 -6.85 -17.79 -6.21
CA VAL A 170 -5.62 -18.32 -5.64
C VAL A 170 -5.69 -19.84 -5.45
N ALA A 171 -6.85 -20.40 -5.10
CA ALA A 171 -7.04 -21.84 -4.97
C ALA A 171 -6.83 -22.59 -6.30
N PHE A 172 -7.18 -21.95 -7.45
CA PHE A 172 -6.94 -22.49 -8.79
C PHE A 172 -5.58 -22.12 -9.39
N ALA A 173 -4.81 -21.26 -8.72
CA ALA A 173 -3.48 -20.88 -9.17
C ALA A 173 -2.48 -22.04 -8.97
N PRO A 174 -1.45 -22.17 -9.83
CA PRO A 174 -0.45 -23.23 -9.70
C PRO A 174 0.34 -23.07 -8.38
N ARG A 175 0.77 -24.19 -7.82
CA ARG A 175 1.68 -24.17 -6.68
C ARG A 175 3.05 -23.68 -7.14
N GLU A 176 3.64 -22.78 -6.36
CA GLU A 176 5.04 -22.41 -6.52
C GLU A 176 5.95 -23.60 -6.19
N ARG A 177 7.12 -23.65 -6.82
CA ARG A 177 8.15 -24.62 -6.44
C ARG A 177 8.71 -24.20 -5.09
N MET A 178 8.36 -24.92 -4.04
CA MET A 178 8.95 -24.68 -2.73
C MET A 178 10.47 -24.91 -2.79
N ARG A 179 11.24 -23.90 -2.43
CA ARG A 179 12.63 -24.11 -2.05
C ARG A 179 12.62 -24.66 -0.63
N VAL A 180 12.80 -25.98 -0.50
CA VAL A 180 13.04 -26.64 0.78
C VAL A 180 14.47 -26.26 1.23
N GLN A 181 14.66 -25.03 1.68
CA GLN A 181 15.74 -24.69 2.56
C GLN A 181 15.08 -24.27 3.87
N ALA A 182 14.91 -25.23 4.75
CA ALA A 182 14.68 -24.91 6.15
C ALA A 182 15.90 -24.09 6.62
N ALA A 183 15.77 -22.78 6.66
CA ALA A 183 16.75 -21.94 7.31
C ALA A 183 16.78 -22.41 8.77
N ARG A 184 17.86 -23.12 9.14
CA ARG A 184 18.10 -23.62 10.51
C ARG A 184 18.22 -22.48 11.51
N GLU A 185 18.54 -21.29 11.03
CA GLU A 185 18.61 -20.08 11.82
C GLU A 185 17.58 -19.07 11.28
N LEU A 186 16.80 -18.50 12.17
CA LEU A 186 15.88 -17.41 11.83
C LEU A 186 16.74 -16.22 11.33
N PRO A 187 16.65 -15.86 10.04
CA PRO A 187 17.46 -14.75 9.54
C PRO A 187 17.14 -13.51 10.36
N SER A 188 18.17 -12.78 10.77
CA SER A 188 17.96 -11.52 11.47
C SER A 188 17.14 -10.58 10.59
N VAL A 189 15.99 -10.18 11.09
CA VAL A 189 15.11 -9.20 10.43
C VAL A 189 15.78 -7.83 10.35
N LEU A 190 16.78 -7.59 11.21
CA LEU A 190 17.55 -6.35 11.33
C LEU A 190 18.79 -6.35 10.43
N ASP A 191 18.75 -7.01 9.28
CA ASP A 191 19.83 -6.89 8.31
C ASP A 191 19.92 -5.45 7.80
N ARG A 192 20.99 -4.75 8.23
CA ARG A 192 21.21 -3.34 7.86
C ARG A 192 21.29 -3.12 6.35
N ARG A 193 21.61 -4.16 5.57
CA ARG A 193 21.61 -4.10 4.10
C ARG A 193 20.23 -3.91 3.52
N LEU A 194 19.16 -4.25 4.25
CA LEU A 194 17.77 -4.01 3.82
C LEU A 194 17.33 -2.56 4.06
N LEU A 195 17.99 -1.79 4.92
CA LEU A 195 17.59 -0.42 5.25
C LEU A 195 17.51 0.53 4.04
N PRO A 196 18.46 0.53 3.08
CA PRO A 196 18.33 1.36 1.89
C PRO A 196 17.10 1.01 1.04
N LEU A 197 16.81 -0.29 0.88
CA LEU A 197 15.65 -0.77 0.14
C LEU A 197 14.34 -0.44 0.87
N ALA A 198 14.34 -0.56 2.19
CA ALA A 198 13.21 -0.17 3.03
C ALA A 198 12.93 1.34 2.94
N ALA A 199 13.95 2.19 2.94
CA ALA A 199 13.81 3.63 2.75
C ALA A 199 13.24 3.97 1.37
N MET A 200 13.74 3.33 0.30
CA MET A 200 13.18 3.46 -1.05
C MET A 200 11.71 3.07 -1.10
N HIS A 201 11.35 1.95 -0.47
CA HIS A 201 9.98 1.46 -0.43
C HIS A 201 9.09 2.35 0.44
N ALA A 202 9.61 2.87 1.55
CA ALA A 202 8.92 3.83 2.39
C ALA A 202 8.56 5.11 1.63
N ALA A 203 9.45 5.63 0.77
CA ALA A 203 9.12 6.74 -0.11
C ALA A 203 8.08 6.34 -1.17
N SER A 204 8.31 5.21 -1.86
CA SER A 204 7.47 4.73 -2.96
C SER A 204 6.05 4.39 -2.54
N PHE A 205 5.88 3.73 -1.40
CA PHE A 205 4.59 3.26 -0.91
C PHE A 205 4.14 4.03 0.33
N GLY A 206 4.99 4.10 1.37
CA GLY A 206 4.64 4.72 2.65
C GLY A 206 4.22 6.18 2.51
N LEU A 207 5.11 7.03 2.03
CA LEU A 207 4.85 8.46 1.88
C LEU A 207 3.81 8.77 0.80
N SER A 208 3.71 7.96 -0.27
CA SER A 208 2.68 8.16 -1.28
C SER A 208 1.26 7.92 -0.73
N VAL A 209 1.09 6.93 0.16
CA VAL A 209 -0.18 6.70 0.84
C VAL A 209 -0.48 7.82 1.84
N VAL A 210 0.53 8.29 2.59
CA VAL A 210 0.37 9.43 3.50
C VAL A 210 -0.14 10.66 2.74
N ILE A 211 0.49 10.99 1.60
CA ILE A 211 0.06 12.09 0.75
C ILE A 211 -1.35 11.84 0.20
N GLY A 212 -1.60 10.65 -0.32
CA GLY A 212 -2.91 10.27 -0.89
C GLY A 212 -4.07 10.46 0.08
N ASN A 213 -3.86 10.25 1.36
CA ASN A 213 -4.87 10.45 2.40
C ASN A 213 -5.20 11.94 2.65
N TRP A 214 -4.30 12.86 2.35
CA TRP A 214 -4.42 14.25 2.74
C TRP A 214 -4.42 15.27 1.58
N ILE A 215 -4.08 14.83 0.36
CA ILE A 215 -4.01 15.73 -0.80
C ILE A 215 -5.35 16.40 -1.10
N VAL A 216 -6.46 15.68 -0.97
CA VAL A 216 -7.81 16.23 -1.17
C VAL A 216 -8.05 17.35 -0.17
N THR A 217 -7.79 17.11 1.11
CA THR A 217 -7.95 18.11 2.18
C THR A 217 -7.06 19.34 1.95
N LEU A 218 -5.83 19.14 1.48
CA LEU A 218 -4.93 20.26 1.14
C LEU A 218 -5.52 21.12 0.03
N LEU A 219 -5.98 20.52 -1.06
CA LEU A 219 -6.52 21.22 -2.21
C LEU A 219 -7.84 21.93 -1.89
N GLU A 220 -8.71 21.32 -1.09
CA GLU A 220 -9.96 21.94 -0.66
C GLU A 220 -9.73 23.15 0.26
N ARG A 221 -8.88 22.99 1.28
CA ARG A 221 -8.69 24.02 2.32
C ARG A 221 -7.76 25.15 1.87
N ASP A 222 -6.75 24.86 1.11
CA ASP A 222 -5.71 25.81 0.71
C ASP A 222 -5.86 26.30 -0.73
N GLY A 223 -6.28 25.42 -1.65
CA GLY A 223 -6.52 25.73 -3.05
C GLY A 223 -7.89 26.34 -3.31
N GLY A 224 -8.86 26.10 -2.44
CA GLY A 224 -10.28 26.45 -2.67
C GLY A 224 -10.93 25.62 -3.78
N ASP A 225 -10.33 24.48 -4.12
CA ASP A 225 -10.85 23.58 -5.14
C ASP A 225 -12.10 22.85 -4.65
N SER A 226 -13.02 22.55 -5.57
CA SER A 226 -14.15 21.70 -5.24
C SER A 226 -13.70 20.28 -4.90
N SER A 227 -14.40 19.59 -4.01
CA SER A 227 -14.12 18.19 -3.63
C SER A 227 -13.97 17.26 -4.83
N ARG A 228 -14.71 17.54 -5.92
CA ARG A 228 -14.62 16.79 -7.16
C ARG A 228 -13.27 16.97 -7.86
N VAL A 229 -12.81 18.20 -7.98
CA VAL A 229 -11.50 18.53 -8.59
C VAL A 229 -10.38 17.99 -7.73
N ALA A 230 -10.41 18.25 -6.43
CA ALA A 230 -9.44 17.75 -5.46
C ALA A 230 -9.35 16.23 -5.48
N GLY A 231 -10.49 15.53 -5.55
CA GLY A 231 -10.55 14.06 -5.66
C GLY A 231 -9.94 13.52 -6.95
N ILE A 232 -10.21 14.17 -8.10
CA ILE A 232 -9.61 13.79 -9.40
C ILE A 232 -8.09 13.97 -9.36
N VAL A 233 -7.61 15.10 -8.86
CA VAL A 233 -6.17 15.39 -8.76
C VAL A 233 -5.50 14.43 -7.78
N GLY A 234 -6.10 14.18 -6.62
CA GLY A 234 -5.59 13.18 -5.67
C GLY A 234 -5.54 11.77 -6.27
N GLY A 235 -6.55 11.42 -7.07
CA GLY A 235 -6.61 10.17 -7.83
C GLY A 235 -5.44 10.00 -8.82
N LEU A 236 -4.93 11.08 -9.44
CA LEU A 236 -3.81 11.02 -10.36
C LEU A 236 -2.54 10.46 -9.71
N VAL A 237 -2.28 10.77 -8.44
CA VAL A 237 -1.13 10.23 -7.70
C VAL A 237 -1.17 8.70 -7.67
N LEU A 238 -2.36 8.11 -7.52
CA LEU A 238 -2.53 6.66 -7.48
C LEU A 238 -2.53 6.06 -8.90
N PHE A 239 -3.31 6.62 -9.83
CA PHE A 239 -3.44 6.05 -11.18
C PHE A 239 -2.16 6.14 -12.00
N VAL A 240 -1.40 7.21 -11.90
CA VAL A 240 -0.09 7.30 -12.58
C VAL A 240 0.90 6.31 -11.96
N GLY A 241 0.80 6.05 -10.65
CA GLY A 241 1.54 4.99 -9.97
C GLY A 241 1.30 3.59 -10.54
N VAL A 242 0.10 3.31 -11.06
CA VAL A 242 -0.22 2.02 -11.73
C VAL A 242 0.70 1.78 -12.93
N VAL A 243 0.92 2.81 -13.76
CA VAL A 243 1.77 2.71 -14.96
C VAL A 243 3.26 2.70 -14.60
N SER A 244 3.66 3.49 -13.63
CA SER A 244 5.09 3.69 -13.29
C SER A 244 5.72 2.51 -12.53
N ARG A 245 4.95 1.71 -11.81
CA ARG A 245 5.48 0.54 -11.08
C ARG A 245 6.09 -0.55 -11.97
N PRO A 246 5.46 -0.96 -13.09
CA PRO A 246 6.08 -1.86 -14.06
C PRO A 246 7.32 -1.28 -14.72
N LEU A 247 7.33 0.05 -14.97
CA LEU A 247 8.52 0.75 -15.47
C LEU A 247 9.70 0.64 -14.50
N GLY A 248 9.45 0.76 -13.20
CA GLY A 248 10.47 0.54 -12.16
C GLY A 248 11.13 -0.82 -12.26
N GLY A 249 10.37 -1.87 -12.60
CA GLY A 249 10.91 -3.22 -12.81
C GLY A 249 11.88 -3.32 -14.00
N ARG A 250 11.80 -2.42 -14.99
CA ARG A 250 12.74 -2.31 -16.11
C ARG A 250 13.98 -1.47 -15.76
N LEU A 251 13.90 -0.70 -14.71
CA LEU A 251 14.95 0.23 -14.27
C LEU A 251 15.79 -0.32 -13.11
N ILE A 252 15.64 -1.60 -12.74
CA ILE A 252 16.27 -2.19 -11.57
C ILE A 252 17.80 -2.03 -11.57
N ASP A 253 18.42 -2.12 -12.73
CA ASP A 253 19.87 -1.97 -12.90
C ASP A 253 20.28 -0.51 -13.24
N ARG A 254 19.38 0.46 -13.00
CA ARG A 254 19.59 1.88 -13.27
C ARG A 254 19.45 2.74 -12.01
N PRO A 255 20.34 2.60 -11.00
CA PRO A 255 20.22 3.26 -9.68
C PRO A 255 20.17 4.79 -9.80
N ARG A 256 20.84 5.39 -10.79
CA ARG A 256 20.78 6.85 -11.02
C ARG A 256 19.37 7.32 -11.40
N LEU A 257 18.64 6.55 -12.24
CA LEU A 257 17.27 6.90 -12.62
C LEU A 257 16.29 6.70 -11.45
N ILE A 258 16.51 5.67 -10.63
CA ILE A 258 15.74 5.47 -9.40
C ILE A 258 15.98 6.63 -8.43
N ALA A 259 17.23 7.04 -8.20
CA ALA A 259 17.55 8.18 -7.35
C ALA A 259 16.94 9.49 -7.89
N ALA A 260 17.05 9.73 -9.21
CA ALA A 260 16.44 10.89 -9.84
C ALA A 260 14.91 10.91 -9.65
N SER A 261 14.24 9.77 -9.78
CA SER A 261 12.79 9.68 -9.54
C SER A 261 12.41 10.06 -8.12
N LEU A 262 13.21 9.69 -7.12
CA LEU A 262 12.96 10.05 -5.71
C LEU A 262 13.14 11.56 -5.47
N VAL A 263 14.15 12.18 -6.06
CA VAL A 263 14.34 13.64 -5.98
C VAL A 263 13.19 14.38 -6.66
N VAL A 264 12.84 13.97 -7.89
CA VAL A 264 11.73 14.55 -8.65
C VAL A 264 10.40 14.37 -7.92
N GLY A 265 10.17 13.20 -7.30
CA GLY A 265 8.99 12.94 -6.49
C GLY A 265 8.90 13.87 -5.28
N GLY A 266 10.00 14.04 -4.55
CA GLY A 266 10.06 15.01 -3.44
C GLY A 266 9.78 16.44 -3.91
N ALA A 267 10.40 16.87 -5.02
CA ALA A 267 10.15 18.19 -5.60
C ALA A 267 8.68 18.39 -6.02
N ALA A 268 8.07 17.35 -6.61
CA ALA A 268 6.66 17.38 -7.00
C ALA A 268 5.72 17.49 -5.78
N VAL A 269 6.01 16.76 -4.70
CA VAL A 269 5.26 16.90 -3.43
C VAL A 269 5.44 18.27 -2.81
N GLY A 270 6.65 18.83 -2.86
CA GLY A 270 6.89 20.22 -2.44
C GLY A 270 6.10 21.23 -3.30
N ALA A 271 6.03 20.99 -4.61
CA ALA A 271 5.22 21.81 -5.50
C ALA A 271 3.73 21.75 -5.17
N LEU A 272 3.18 20.57 -4.81
CA LEU A 272 1.79 20.45 -4.34
C LEU A 272 1.50 21.31 -3.12
N ALA A 273 2.50 21.49 -2.22
CA ALA A 273 2.34 22.31 -1.02
C ALA A 273 2.29 23.82 -1.30
N ILE A 274 2.86 24.28 -2.40
CA ILE A 274 3.02 25.72 -2.70
C ILE A 274 2.32 26.19 -3.97
N ALA A 275 2.02 25.28 -4.91
CA ALA A 275 1.41 25.64 -6.19
C ALA A 275 -0.10 25.92 -6.04
N LYS A 276 -0.57 27.04 -6.58
CA LYS A 276 -2.00 27.39 -6.54
C LYS A 276 -2.74 27.20 -7.87
N PRO A 277 -2.16 27.53 -9.05
CA PRO A 277 -2.87 27.32 -10.30
C PRO A 277 -3.09 25.84 -10.56
N LEU A 278 -4.35 25.44 -10.76
CA LEU A 278 -4.76 24.05 -10.95
C LEU A 278 -3.93 23.26 -11.99
N PRO A 279 -3.50 23.82 -13.15
CA PRO A 279 -2.64 23.09 -14.08
C PRO A 279 -1.32 22.65 -13.46
N PHE A 280 -0.67 23.46 -12.64
CA PHE A 280 0.57 23.11 -11.96
C PHE A 280 0.35 22.03 -10.91
N VAL A 281 -0.76 22.09 -10.17
CA VAL A 281 -1.15 21.07 -9.17
C VAL A 281 -1.38 19.73 -9.86
N ILE A 282 -2.08 19.70 -11.02
CA ILE A 282 -2.30 18.50 -11.82
C ILE A 282 -0.95 17.87 -12.26
N VAL A 283 -0.05 18.70 -12.81
CA VAL A 283 1.27 18.23 -13.24
C VAL A 283 2.07 17.70 -12.04
N ALA A 284 2.09 18.43 -10.92
CA ALA A 284 2.79 18.02 -9.70
C ALA A 284 2.24 16.68 -9.16
N ALA A 285 0.92 16.49 -9.13
CA ALA A 285 0.27 15.25 -8.72
C ALA A 285 0.65 14.08 -9.65
N ALA A 286 0.61 14.28 -10.96
CA ALA A 286 1.00 13.27 -11.94
C ALA A 286 2.48 12.89 -11.83
N VAL A 287 3.37 13.88 -11.67
CA VAL A 287 4.82 13.64 -11.48
C VAL A 287 5.10 12.93 -10.16
N ALA A 288 4.43 13.31 -9.07
CA ALA A 288 4.55 12.61 -7.79
C ALA A 288 4.13 11.15 -7.91
N GLY A 289 3.00 10.87 -8.59
CA GLY A 289 2.52 9.51 -8.85
C GLY A 289 3.48 8.69 -9.72
N LEU A 290 4.05 9.30 -10.77
CA LEU A 290 5.07 8.66 -11.61
C LEU A 290 6.30 8.29 -10.78
N ALA A 291 6.80 9.21 -10.00
CA ALA A 291 7.98 9.03 -9.15
C ALA A 291 7.76 7.99 -8.05
N ALA A 292 6.55 7.94 -7.46
CA ALA A 292 6.18 6.97 -6.44
C ALA A 292 6.27 5.52 -6.93
N GLY A 293 5.90 5.25 -8.17
CA GLY A 293 5.87 3.88 -8.68
C GLY A 293 7.24 3.27 -8.98
N ILE A 294 8.19 4.07 -9.42
CA ILE A 294 9.49 3.60 -9.92
C ILE A 294 10.28 2.77 -8.88
N PRO A 295 10.43 3.17 -7.61
CA PRO A 295 11.25 2.43 -6.65
C PRO A 295 10.59 1.14 -6.12
N PHE A 296 9.31 0.89 -6.39
CA PHE A 296 8.56 -0.25 -5.83
C PHE A 296 9.19 -1.60 -6.18
N ALA A 297 9.26 -1.93 -7.47
CA ALA A 297 9.78 -3.22 -7.94
C ALA A 297 11.27 -3.41 -7.60
N PRO A 298 12.17 -2.40 -7.77
CA PRO A 298 13.55 -2.48 -7.35
C PRO A 298 13.73 -2.78 -5.86
N SER A 299 12.93 -2.18 -4.97
CA SER A 299 13.07 -2.43 -3.53
C SER A 299 12.73 -3.87 -3.15
N PHE A 300 11.66 -4.45 -3.70
CA PHE A 300 11.26 -5.84 -3.42
C PHE A 300 12.21 -6.87 -4.07
N ALA A 301 12.57 -6.65 -5.33
CA ALA A 301 13.50 -7.52 -6.01
C ALA A 301 14.90 -7.49 -5.35
N GLY A 302 15.36 -6.29 -4.95
CA GLY A 302 16.60 -6.12 -4.21
C GLY A 302 16.59 -6.86 -2.87
N ALA A 303 15.52 -6.74 -2.09
CA ALA A 303 15.37 -7.45 -0.82
C ALA A 303 15.43 -8.97 -0.99
N SER A 304 14.74 -9.52 -1.98
CA SER A 304 14.75 -10.95 -2.29
C SER A 304 16.12 -11.46 -2.78
N ARG A 305 16.88 -10.62 -3.49
CA ARG A 305 18.25 -10.94 -3.95
C ARG A 305 19.27 -10.92 -2.81
N LEU A 306 19.14 -9.96 -1.87
CA LEU A 306 20.01 -9.86 -0.70
C LEU A 306 19.83 -11.02 0.28
N ARG A 307 18.64 -11.58 0.35
CA ARG A 307 18.30 -12.66 1.26
C ARG A 307 17.63 -13.82 0.51
N PRO A 308 18.41 -14.55 -0.31
CA PRO A 308 17.90 -15.69 -1.07
C PRO A 308 17.54 -16.89 -0.18
N ASP A 309 18.00 -16.89 1.06
CA ASP A 309 17.69 -17.84 2.12
C ASP A 309 16.28 -17.61 2.73
N ALA A 310 15.81 -16.37 2.77
CA ALA A 310 14.51 -15.98 3.33
C ALA A 310 13.90 -14.78 2.58
N PRO A 311 13.57 -14.94 1.30
CA PRO A 311 13.14 -13.83 0.45
C PRO A 311 11.79 -13.22 0.88
N GLY A 312 10.85 -14.05 1.37
CA GLY A 312 9.57 -13.58 1.89
C GLY A 312 9.74 -12.73 3.14
N ALA A 313 10.59 -13.14 4.09
CA ALA A 313 10.89 -12.37 5.29
C ALA A 313 11.60 -11.05 4.96
N ALA A 314 12.50 -11.03 3.96
CA ALA A 314 13.19 -9.83 3.52
C ALA A 314 12.23 -8.80 2.91
N VAL A 315 11.32 -9.25 2.04
CA VAL A 315 10.25 -8.40 1.48
C VAL A 315 9.33 -7.89 2.59
N GLY A 316 8.95 -8.76 3.53
CA GLY A 316 8.16 -8.39 4.70
C GLY A 316 8.84 -7.30 5.54
N ALA A 317 10.14 -7.40 5.79
CA ALA A 317 10.90 -6.40 6.54
C ALA A 317 10.93 -5.04 5.82
N VAL A 318 11.14 -5.03 4.52
CA VAL A 318 11.10 -3.82 3.69
C VAL A 318 9.70 -3.18 3.72
N ASN A 319 8.65 -3.98 3.56
CA ASN A 319 7.28 -3.47 3.57
C ASN A 319 6.81 -3.02 4.96
N MET A 320 7.30 -3.65 6.03
CA MET A 320 7.00 -3.24 7.41
C MET A 320 7.39 -1.78 7.66
N VAL A 321 8.55 -1.34 7.18
CA VAL A 321 8.99 0.05 7.33
C VAL A 321 8.02 1.01 6.63
N ALA A 322 7.57 0.68 5.42
CA ALA A 322 6.58 1.49 4.71
C ALA A 322 5.23 1.52 5.46
N ALA A 323 4.79 0.39 6.00
CA ALA A 323 3.55 0.31 6.77
C ALA A 323 3.63 1.14 8.07
N VAL A 324 4.79 1.15 8.76
CA VAL A 324 5.04 2.02 9.94
C VAL A 324 5.02 3.49 9.53
N VAL A 325 5.60 3.84 8.37
CA VAL A 325 5.55 5.22 7.85
C VAL A 325 4.11 5.65 7.60
N ILE A 326 3.24 4.79 7.07
CA ILE A 326 1.81 5.09 6.89
C ILE A 326 1.13 5.26 8.25
N LEU A 327 1.36 4.33 9.17
CA LEU A 327 0.73 4.31 10.50
C LEU A 327 1.04 5.58 11.30
N VAL A 328 2.28 6.06 11.24
CA VAL A 328 2.75 7.24 11.97
C VAL A 328 2.57 8.52 11.16
N GLY A 329 2.92 8.48 9.89
CA GLY A 329 2.93 9.65 9.01
C GLY A 329 1.54 10.19 8.72
N THR A 330 0.52 9.31 8.58
CA THR A 330 -0.84 9.76 8.31
C THR A 330 -1.41 10.65 9.42
N PRO A 331 -1.40 10.27 10.72
CA PRO A 331 -1.87 11.17 11.77
C PRO A 331 -0.99 12.39 11.96
N LEU A 332 0.34 12.29 11.80
CA LEU A 332 1.24 13.44 11.91
C LEU A 332 0.98 14.48 10.82
N LEU A 333 0.78 14.05 9.56
CA LEU A 333 0.41 14.97 8.49
C LEU A 333 -0.99 15.57 8.73
N GLY A 334 -1.92 14.79 9.30
CA GLY A 334 -3.23 15.30 9.71
C GLY A 334 -3.12 16.40 10.77
N LEU A 335 -2.25 16.25 11.76
CA LEU A 335 -1.97 17.27 12.78
C LEU A 335 -1.35 18.53 12.16
N ALA A 336 -0.58 18.42 11.08
CA ALA A 336 0.00 19.58 10.41
C ALA A 336 -1.06 20.56 9.85
N PHE A 337 -2.31 20.09 9.62
CA PHE A 337 -3.41 20.98 9.21
C PHE A 337 -3.90 21.90 10.33
N SER A 338 -3.56 21.65 11.59
CA SER A 338 -3.80 22.56 12.71
C SER A 338 -2.71 23.62 12.88
N LEU A 339 -1.58 23.49 12.16
CA LEU A 339 -0.49 24.44 12.17
C LEU A 339 -0.74 25.60 11.18
N PRO A 340 -0.09 26.77 11.38
CA PRO A 340 -0.10 27.83 10.39
C PRO A 340 0.35 27.32 9.02
N GLY A 341 -0.42 27.66 7.97
CA GLY A 341 -0.15 27.19 6.61
C GLY A 341 -0.98 25.98 6.15
N GLY A 342 -1.97 25.53 6.96
CA GLY A 342 -3.03 24.63 6.49
C GLY A 342 -2.55 23.29 5.93
N GLY A 343 -1.55 22.65 6.58
CA GLY A 343 -1.01 21.36 6.14
C GLY A 343 0.25 21.46 5.26
N ARG A 344 0.56 22.64 4.67
CA ARG A 344 1.72 22.85 3.79
C ARG A 344 3.02 22.40 4.42
N VAL A 345 3.26 22.76 5.69
CA VAL A 345 4.47 22.35 6.41
C VAL A 345 4.63 20.85 6.43
N GLY A 346 3.54 20.11 6.69
CA GLY A 346 3.55 18.65 6.67
C GLY A 346 3.92 18.09 5.30
N PHE A 347 3.35 18.64 4.21
CA PHE A 347 3.70 18.24 2.85
C PHE A 347 5.15 18.57 2.49
N LEU A 348 5.70 19.71 2.93
CA LEU A 348 7.11 20.06 2.74
C LEU A 348 8.05 19.12 3.50
N VAL A 349 7.70 18.72 4.73
CA VAL A 349 8.45 17.71 5.48
C VAL A 349 8.44 16.37 4.74
N VAL A 350 7.29 15.94 4.24
CA VAL A 350 7.17 14.70 3.44
C VAL A 350 8.00 14.82 2.16
N ALA A 351 7.98 15.96 1.48
CA ALA A 351 8.79 16.23 0.30
C ALA A 351 10.29 16.08 0.58
N ALA A 352 10.77 16.67 1.67
CA ALA A 352 12.17 16.59 2.10
C ALA A 352 12.58 15.15 2.44
N LEU A 353 11.76 14.44 3.22
CA LEU A 353 11.98 13.04 3.56
C LEU A 353 12.01 12.15 2.31
N TRP A 354 11.11 12.39 1.37
CA TRP A 354 11.06 11.64 0.12
C TRP A 354 12.33 11.86 -0.71
N ALA A 355 12.72 13.10 -0.94
CA ALA A 355 13.95 13.42 -1.69
C ALA A 355 15.21 12.88 -1.01
N ALA A 356 15.28 12.93 0.33
CA ALA A 356 16.41 12.41 1.10
C ALA A 356 16.65 10.91 0.89
N THR A 357 15.60 10.13 0.56
CA THR A 357 15.78 8.68 0.28
C THR A 357 16.62 8.41 -0.96
N ALA A 358 16.79 9.39 -1.86
CA ALA A 358 17.70 9.26 -3.01
C ALA A 358 19.16 9.00 -2.59
N ALA A 359 19.59 9.54 -1.43
CA ALA A 359 20.95 9.38 -0.94
C ALA A 359 21.31 7.92 -0.60
N VAL A 360 20.32 7.08 -0.30
CA VAL A 360 20.56 5.67 0.05
C VAL A 360 20.50 4.71 -1.13
N VAL A 361 20.02 5.16 -2.32
CA VAL A 361 19.87 4.30 -3.50
C VAL A 361 21.19 3.64 -3.91
N ARG A 362 22.30 4.41 -3.87
CA ARG A 362 23.64 3.89 -4.21
C ARG A 362 24.13 2.78 -3.27
N LYS A 363 23.58 2.70 -2.06
CA LYS A 363 23.90 1.65 -1.07
C LYS A 363 23.01 0.43 -1.23
N ALA A 364 21.97 0.53 -2.05
CA ALA A 364 21.01 -0.54 -2.33
C ALA A 364 21.33 -1.29 -3.64
N ALA A 365 22.15 -0.70 -4.52
CA ALA A 365 22.65 -1.29 -5.76
C ALA A 365 23.96 -2.04 -5.52
#